data_202e0825a8dcf3a15b68901365991f61
#
_entry.id   202e0825a8dcf3a15b68901365991f61
#
_cell.length_a   1.000
_cell.length_b   1.000
_cell.length_c   1.000
_cell.angle_alpha   90.00
_cell.angle_beta   90.00
_cell.angle_gamma   90.00
#
_symmetry.space_group_name_H-M   'P 1'
#
loop_
_entity.id
_entity.type
_entity.pdbx_description
1 polymer ?
#
loop_
_entity_poly.entity_id
_entity_poly.type
_entity_poly.pdbx_seq_one_letter_code
_entity_poly.pdbx_strand_id
1 'polypeptide(L)'
;MRYEQTIDILKSQRHYFTHRAHLEIEEKSRANYVTNVDKTIENNIKQALHTAYPHINFVGEEEAVNLAYDYYWLLDPIDGTQNYIKGQYPSMISLALVEKGAVVYAVIYDPYFDVLYTAYKGEGAFQNGSPIHVSTGKMNKAIVMVGTAPYTRNLTDGTFKVAKSIYEHTSDIRRSGSACYDLVQVATGRAEAYFELFVHSWDYAAGLLIVQEAGGVVSDMEGKSLNEMKVGTTSILASNHNIHHELIQLIEANV
;
A
#
# COMPACT_ATOMS: atom_id res chain seq x y z
N MET A 1 13.23 16.08 -10.81
CA MET A 1 11.91 15.39 -10.73
C MET A 1 10.81 16.38 -10.38
N ARG A 2 9.55 16.18 -10.84
CA ARG A 2 8.46 17.15 -10.58
C ARG A 2 8.09 17.32 -9.11
N TYR A 3 8.28 16.28 -8.28
CA TYR A 3 7.83 16.23 -6.88
C TYR A 3 8.95 15.80 -5.92
N GLU A 4 10.19 16.24 -6.15
CA GLU A 4 11.36 15.87 -5.33
C GLU A 4 11.22 16.22 -3.85
N GLN A 5 10.58 17.35 -3.55
CA GLN A 5 10.38 17.78 -2.17
C GLN A 5 9.55 16.78 -1.34
N THR A 6 8.71 15.95 -1.98
CA THR A 6 7.94 14.91 -1.26
C THR A 6 8.87 13.91 -0.59
N ILE A 7 10.00 13.59 -1.21
CA ILE A 7 11.00 12.66 -0.66
C ILE A 7 11.57 13.19 0.64
N ASP A 8 11.99 14.46 0.65
CA ASP A 8 12.55 15.09 1.85
C ASP A 8 11.48 15.26 2.94
N ILE A 9 10.23 15.56 2.56
CA ILE A 9 9.09 15.66 3.46
C ILE A 9 8.85 14.30 4.17
N LEU A 10 8.81 13.19 3.43
CA LEU A 10 8.60 11.87 4.01
C LEU A 10 9.80 11.46 4.88
N LYS A 11 11.02 11.64 4.40
CA LYS A 11 12.25 11.32 5.14
C LYS A 11 12.37 12.09 6.45
N SER A 12 11.88 13.31 6.51
CA SER A 12 11.89 14.11 7.75
C SER A 12 11.10 13.47 8.89
N GLN A 13 10.16 12.56 8.58
CA GLN A 13 9.35 11.84 9.56
C GLN A 13 10.06 10.60 10.16
N ARG A 14 11.23 10.21 9.62
CA ARG A 14 11.96 8.98 10.02
C ARG A 14 12.19 8.87 11.52
N HIS A 15 12.44 9.97 12.19
CA HIS A 15 12.76 9.98 13.62
C HIS A 15 11.63 9.42 14.49
N TYR A 16 10.36 9.50 14.08
CA TYR A 16 9.23 8.91 14.79
C TYR A 16 9.29 7.38 14.81
N PHE A 17 9.91 6.75 13.82
CA PHE A 17 10.07 5.29 13.73
C PHE A 17 11.32 4.78 14.42
N THR A 18 12.42 5.56 14.39
CA THR A 18 13.72 5.17 14.97
C THR A 18 13.87 5.55 16.44
N HIS A 19 13.13 6.55 16.91
CA HIS A 19 13.14 7.01 18.30
C HIS A 19 11.71 7.04 18.82
N ARG A 20 11.19 5.86 19.18
CA ARG A 20 9.80 5.71 19.61
C ARG A 20 9.53 6.54 20.87
N ALA A 21 8.69 7.56 20.71
CA ALA A 21 8.18 8.36 21.81
C ALA A 21 7.09 7.61 22.60
N HIS A 22 6.60 8.20 23.66
CA HIS A 22 5.39 7.73 24.34
C HIS A 22 4.21 7.68 23.38
N LEU A 23 3.57 6.51 23.24
CA LEU A 23 2.42 6.32 22.36
C LEU A 23 1.12 6.50 23.15
N GLU A 24 0.28 7.40 22.69
CA GLU A 24 -1.13 7.46 23.05
C GLU A 24 -1.89 6.70 21.96
N ILE A 25 -2.56 5.61 22.35
CA ILE A 25 -3.21 4.69 21.42
C ILE A 25 -4.71 4.84 21.59
N GLU A 26 -5.40 5.10 20.49
CA GLU A 26 -6.86 5.15 20.40
C GLU A 26 -7.34 4.01 19.52
N GLU A 27 -8.34 3.25 19.98
CA GLU A 27 -8.99 2.21 19.18
C GLU A 27 -10.21 2.83 18.46
N LYS A 28 -10.11 3.07 17.14
CA LYS A 28 -11.20 3.57 16.29
C LYS A 28 -12.35 2.55 16.19
N SER A 29 -11.98 1.26 16.08
CA SER A 29 -12.88 0.11 16.06
C SER A 29 -12.05 -1.15 16.34
N ARG A 30 -12.70 -2.32 16.44
CA ARG A 30 -11.99 -3.58 16.71
C ARG A 30 -10.80 -3.79 15.78
N ALA A 31 -9.60 -3.87 16.37
CA ALA A 31 -8.32 -4.05 15.68
C ALA A 31 -7.94 -2.92 14.69
N ASN A 32 -8.63 -1.79 14.74
CA ASN A 32 -8.30 -0.56 14.01
C ASN A 32 -7.84 0.49 15.01
N TYR A 33 -6.56 0.86 14.94
CA TYR A 33 -5.91 1.74 15.90
C TYR A 33 -5.34 2.96 15.21
N VAL A 34 -5.28 4.06 15.97
CA VAL A 34 -4.52 5.27 15.63
C VAL A 34 -3.69 5.68 16.82
N THR A 35 -2.53 6.26 16.58
CA THR A 35 -1.71 6.84 17.63
C THR A 35 -1.58 8.36 17.47
N ASN A 36 -1.12 9.03 18.54
CA ASN A 36 -0.73 10.43 18.45
C ASN A 36 0.36 10.67 17.38
N VAL A 37 1.14 9.65 17.07
CA VAL A 37 2.20 9.73 16.05
C VAL A 37 1.63 9.72 14.65
N ASP A 38 0.61 8.89 14.34
CA ASP A 38 -0.10 8.91 13.05
C ASP A 38 -0.62 10.32 12.75
N LYS A 39 -1.36 10.89 13.70
CA LYS A 39 -1.92 12.25 13.61
C LYS A 39 -0.82 13.32 13.45
N THR A 40 0.32 13.15 14.12
CA THR A 40 1.44 14.10 14.04
C THR A 40 2.12 14.03 12.68
N ILE A 41 2.42 12.83 12.19
CA ILE A 41 3.04 12.62 10.87
C ILE A 41 2.13 13.14 9.77
N GLU A 42 0.82 12.82 9.81
CA GLU A 42 -0.15 13.33 8.84
C GLU A 42 -0.17 14.86 8.79
N ASN A 43 -0.27 15.52 9.95
CA ASN A 43 -0.26 16.98 10.02
C ASN A 43 1.05 17.60 9.49
N ASN A 44 2.21 17.03 9.84
CA ASN A 44 3.50 17.51 9.38
C ASN A 44 3.60 17.43 7.85
N ILE A 45 3.26 16.27 7.29
CA ILE A 45 3.31 16.04 5.85
C ILE A 45 2.30 16.95 5.12
N LYS A 46 1.06 17.07 5.62
CA LYS A 46 0.03 17.94 5.08
C LYS A 46 0.49 19.40 4.99
N GLN A 47 1.05 19.95 6.08
CA GLN A 47 1.54 21.32 6.10
C GLN A 47 2.71 21.54 5.15
N ALA A 48 3.66 20.61 5.10
CA ALA A 48 4.80 20.67 4.21
C ALA A 48 4.37 20.57 2.73
N LEU A 49 3.45 19.65 2.40
CA LEU A 49 2.89 19.52 1.05
C LEU A 49 2.10 20.75 0.64
N HIS A 50 1.30 21.33 1.54
CA HIS A 50 0.58 22.57 1.25
C HIS A 50 1.51 23.74 0.98
N THR A 51 2.64 23.81 1.67
CA THR A 51 3.67 24.84 1.44
C THR A 51 4.38 24.63 0.09
N ALA A 52 4.74 23.39 -0.21
CA ALA A 52 5.48 23.05 -1.43
C ALA A 52 4.59 23.04 -2.70
N TYR A 53 3.32 22.64 -2.55
CA TYR A 53 2.37 22.40 -3.64
C TYR A 53 0.97 22.95 -3.31
N PRO A 54 0.80 24.28 -3.16
CA PRO A 54 -0.42 24.89 -2.58
C PRO A 54 -1.70 24.70 -3.41
N HIS A 55 -1.59 24.24 -4.65
CA HIS A 55 -2.77 24.02 -5.52
C HIS A 55 -3.23 22.55 -5.53
N ILE A 56 -2.55 21.67 -4.81
CA ILE A 56 -2.91 20.25 -4.72
C ILE A 56 -3.65 20.04 -3.41
N ASN A 57 -4.86 19.50 -3.50
CA ASN A 57 -5.65 19.16 -2.33
C ASN A 57 -5.00 18.00 -1.55
N PHE A 58 -5.46 17.74 -0.34
CA PHE A 58 -4.92 16.71 0.52
C PHE A 58 -6.04 15.83 1.07
N VAL A 59 -5.78 14.52 1.09
CA VAL A 59 -6.62 13.48 1.68
C VAL A 59 -5.70 12.59 2.51
N GLY A 60 -5.91 12.55 3.82
CA GLY A 60 -5.21 11.66 4.72
C GLY A 60 -6.14 10.60 5.29
N GLU A 61 -5.59 9.51 5.81
CA GLU A 61 -6.34 8.47 6.51
C GLU A 61 -7.09 9.03 7.72
N GLU A 62 -6.44 9.91 8.49
CA GLU A 62 -6.95 10.39 9.78
C GLU A 62 -7.99 11.51 9.64
N GLU A 63 -8.00 12.20 8.49
CA GLU A 63 -8.94 13.29 8.19
C GLU A 63 -9.89 12.93 7.02
N ALA A 64 -10.07 11.67 6.67
CA ALA A 64 -10.86 11.24 5.52
C ALA A 64 -12.27 11.82 5.54
N VAL A 65 -12.50 12.84 4.73
CA VAL A 65 -13.78 13.52 4.53
C VAL A 65 -14.26 13.23 3.11
N ASN A 66 -15.56 13.30 2.92
CA ASN A 66 -16.25 13.09 1.64
C ASN A 66 -15.73 14.06 0.56
N LEU A 67 -14.84 13.62 -0.32
CA LEU A 67 -14.07 14.51 -1.19
C LEU A 67 -14.28 14.19 -2.67
N ALA A 68 -14.72 15.20 -3.40
CA ALA A 68 -14.77 15.21 -4.87
C ALA A 68 -13.63 16.11 -5.41
N TYR A 69 -12.38 15.70 -5.16
CA TYR A 69 -11.24 16.40 -5.75
C TYR A 69 -10.75 15.66 -7.00
N ASP A 70 -10.50 16.40 -8.06
CA ASP A 70 -9.87 15.88 -9.27
C ASP A 70 -8.33 15.81 -9.16
N TYR A 71 -7.73 16.54 -8.18
CA TYR A 71 -6.29 16.65 -8.02
C TYR A 71 -5.92 16.74 -6.54
N TYR A 72 -5.34 15.66 -6.00
CA TYR A 72 -5.06 15.57 -4.57
C TYR A 72 -3.94 14.58 -4.22
N TRP A 73 -3.25 14.88 -3.13
CA TRP A 73 -2.40 13.94 -2.42
C TRP A 73 -3.28 12.99 -1.62
N LEU A 74 -2.92 11.71 -1.64
CA LEU A 74 -3.54 10.66 -0.80
C LEU A 74 -2.45 10.06 0.07
N LEU A 75 -2.60 10.16 1.40
CA LEU A 75 -1.58 9.78 2.38
C LEU A 75 -2.10 8.71 3.35
N ASP A 76 -1.28 7.69 3.59
CA ASP A 76 -1.27 6.89 4.81
C ASP A 76 -0.01 7.25 5.60
N PRO A 77 -0.14 7.84 6.81
CA PRO A 77 1.00 8.25 7.62
C PRO A 77 1.78 7.07 8.22
N ILE A 78 1.11 5.96 8.57
CA ILE A 78 1.73 4.74 9.11
C ILE A 78 0.94 3.51 8.65
N ASP A 79 1.12 3.06 7.41
CA ASP A 79 0.62 1.75 6.99
C ASP A 79 1.25 0.65 7.85
N GLY A 80 0.40 -0.14 8.51
CA GLY A 80 0.84 -1.10 9.51
C GLY A 80 0.91 -0.52 10.93
N THR A 81 -0.05 0.31 11.35
CA THR A 81 -0.13 0.92 12.70
C THR A 81 -0.06 -0.11 13.82
N GLN A 82 -0.64 -1.31 13.68
CA GLN A 82 -0.51 -2.37 14.68
C GLN A 82 0.94 -2.85 14.85
N ASN A 83 1.69 -3.00 13.75
CA ASN A 83 3.11 -3.34 13.79
C ASN A 83 3.89 -2.22 14.49
N TYR A 84 3.60 -0.97 14.15
CA TYR A 84 4.21 0.19 14.77
C TYR A 84 3.98 0.20 16.30
N ILE A 85 2.72 0.02 16.76
CA ILE A 85 2.38 -0.06 18.18
C ILE A 85 3.17 -1.17 18.90
N LYS A 86 3.31 -2.33 18.28
CA LYS A 86 3.99 -3.49 18.86
C LYS A 86 5.51 -3.46 18.70
N GLY A 87 6.07 -2.48 17.98
CA GLY A 87 7.50 -2.44 17.66
C GLY A 87 7.95 -3.55 16.71
N GLN A 88 7.03 -4.02 15.90
CA GLN A 88 7.29 -5.00 14.84
C GLN A 88 7.50 -4.28 13.50
N TYR A 89 8.32 -4.87 12.65
CA TYR A 89 8.47 -4.49 11.26
C TYR A 89 7.50 -5.34 10.40
N PRO A 90 6.93 -4.81 9.30
CA PRO A 90 7.12 -3.45 8.74
C PRO A 90 6.06 -2.44 9.17
N SER A 91 6.40 -1.16 9.04
CA SER A 91 5.44 -0.04 8.92
C SER A 91 6.00 0.98 7.93
N MET A 92 5.15 1.50 7.04
CA MET A 92 5.54 2.34 5.91
C MET A 92 4.85 3.70 5.96
N ILE A 93 5.37 4.69 5.22
CA ILE A 93 4.65 5.92 4.89
C ILE A 93 4.31 5.85 3.40
N SER A 94 3.04 6.03 3.04
CA SER A 94 2.52 5.93 1.68
C SER A 94 1.95 7.25 1.21
N LEU A 95 2.45 7.78 0.08
CA LEU A 95 1.96 9.00 -0.55
C LEU A 95 1.71 8.77 -2.04
N ALA A 96 0.50 9.06 -2.49
CA ALA A 96 0.13 9.04 -3.91
C ALA A 96 -0.37 10.42 -4.36
N LEU A 97 -0.13 10.77 -5.61
CA LEU A 97 -0.78 11.90 -6.27
C LEU A 97 -1.82 11.37 -7.25
N VAL A 98 -3.06 11.77 -7.05
CA VAL A 98 -4.18 11.40 -7.90
C VAL A 98 -4.59 12.61 -8.75
N GLU A 99 -4.67 12.40 -10.06
CA GLU A 99 -5.17 13.37 -11.03
C GLU A 99 -6.29 12.75 -11.85
N LYS A 100 -7.52 13.32 -11.77
CA LYS A 100 -8.71 12.86 -12.50
C LYS A 100 -8.94 11.36 -12.38
N GLY A 101 -8.85 10.84 -11.15
CA GLY A 101 -9.03 9.42 -10.86
C GLY A 101 -7.83 8.52 -11.22
N ALA A 102 -6.73 9.03 -11.77
CA ALA A 102 -5.53 8.25 -12.03
C ALA A 102 -4.42 8.57 -11.03
N VAL A 103 -3.76 7.56 -10.48
CA VAL A 103 -2.52 7.76 -9.74
C VAL A 103 -1.41 8.11 -10.76
N VAL A 104 -0.80 9.29 -10.60
CA VAL A 104 0.23 9.79 -11.55
C VAL A 104 1.63 9.85 -10.95
N TYR A 105 1.74 9.83 -9.63
CA TYR A 105 2.99 9.77 -8.90
C TYR A 105 2.78 9.03 -7.57
N ALA A 106 3.80 8.30 -7.15
CA ALA A 106 3.76 7.50 -5.93
C ALA A 106 5.11 7.50 -5.21
N VAL A 107 5.05 7.53 -3.89
CA VAL A 107 6.19 7.28 -2.99
C VAL A 107 5.73 6.38 -1.86
N ILE A 108 6.45 5.29 -1.62
CA ILE A 108 6.40 4.51 -0.38
C ILE A 108 7.76 4.62 0.28
N TYR A 109 7.78 5.00 1.54
CA TYR A 109 9.00 5.14 2.32
C TYR A 109 9.03 4.13 3.46
N ASP A 110 10.12 3.36 3.53
CA ASP A 110 10.48 2.52 4.66
C ASP A 110 11.40 3.32 5.59
N PRO A 111 10.89 3.83 6.73
CA PRO A 111 11.67 4.67 7.63
C PRO A 111 12.68 3.89 8.48
N TYR A 112 12.52 2.57 8.65
CA TYR A 112 13.45 1.76 9.41
C TYR A 112 14.77 1.58 8.66
N PHE A 113 14.70 1.27 7.37
CA PHE A 113 15.88 1.00 6.54
C PHE A 113 16.27 2.17 5.62
N ASP A 114 15.53 3.31 5.68
CA ASP A 114 15.72 4.48 4.81
C ASP A 114 15.64 4.10 3.32
N VAL A 115 14.61 3.32 2.96
CA VAL A 115 14.38 2.88 1.59
C VAL A 115 13.18 3.60 1.00
N LEU A 116 13.37 4.14 -0.19
CA LEU A 116 12.33 4.79 -0.99
C LEU A 116 11.94 3.93 -2.19
N TYR A 117 10.64 3.77 -2.40
CA TYR A 117 10.06 3.24 -3.62
C TYR A 117 9.29 4.36 -4.29
N THR A 118 9.59 4.64 -5.56
CA THR A 118 8.97 5.75 -6.30
C THR A 118 8.51 5.29 -7.67
N ALA A 119 7.43 5.89 -8.17
CA ALA A 119 6.99 5.73 -9.55
C ALA A 119 6.37 7.01 -10.09
N TYR A 120 6.58 7.26 -11.37
CA TYR A 120 5.82 8.21 -12.19
C TYR A 120 5.10 7.43 -13.27
N LYS A 121 3.85 7.76 -13.53
CA LYS A 121 3.05 7.09 -14.55
C LYS A 121 3.74 7.18 -15.93
N GLY A 122 4.07 6.01 -16.49
CA GLY A 122 4.76 5.84 -17.77
C GLY A 122 6.28 6.02 -17.72
N GLU A 123 6.90 6.16 -16.52
CA GLU A 123 8.34 6.38 -16.39
C GLU A 123 9.07 5.25 -15.64
N GLY A 124 8.34 4.21 -15.21
CA GLY A 124 8.87 3.07 -14.47
C GLY A 124 8.87 3.26 -12.96
N ALA A 125 9.23 2.19 -12.24
CA ALA A 125 9.32 2.15 -10.79
C ALA A 125 10.78 2.01 -10.33
N PHE A 126 11.10 2.60 -9.17
CA PHE A 126 12.47 2.68 -8.67
C PHE A 126 12.53 2.41 -7.17
N GLN A 127 13.59 1.72 -6.73
CA GLN A 127 14.00 1.61 -5.33
C GLN A 127 15.30 2.40 -5.14
N ASN A 128 15.27 3.46 -4.33
CA ASN A 128 16.42 4.35 -4.11
C ASN A 128 17.08 4.83 -5.43
N GLY A 129 16.24 5.15 -6.44
CA GLY A 129 16.69 5.58 -7.77
C GLY A 129 17.14 4.45 -8.71
N SER A 130 17.23 3.21 -8.26
CA SER A 130 17.52 2.05 -9.11
C SER A 130 16.23 1.44 -9.65
N PRO A 131 16.11 1.15 -10.96
CA PRO A 131 14.93 0.53 -11.53
C PRO A 131 14.58 -0.81 -10.86
N ILE A 132 13.29 -1.07 -10.67
CA ILE A 132 12.77 -2.31 -10.13
C ILE A 132 11.75 -2.93 -11.09
N HIS A 133 11.62 -4.25 -11.03
CA HIS A 133 10.68 -5.02 -11.83
C HIS A 133 10.07 -6.14 -11.01
N VAL A 134 8.82 -6.48 -11.32
CA VAL A 134 8.18 -7.69 -10.79
C VAL A 134 8.94 -8.94 -11.20
N SER A 135 8.75 -10.04 -10.47
CA SER A 135 9.35 -11.34 -10.82
C SER A 135 8.76 -11.91 -12.12
N THR A 136 9.43 -12.90 -12.68
CA THR A 136 8.91 -13.74 -13.77
C THR A 136 8.55 -15.15 -13.27
N GLY A 137 8.38 -15.30 -11.94
CA GLY A 137 8.06 -16.56 -11.27
C GLY A 137 6.73 -17.15 -11.73
N LYS A 138 6.61 -18.47 -11.62
CA LYS A 138 5.40 -19.24 -11.93
C LYS A 138 4.69 -19.63 -10.64
N MET A 139 3.41 -19.95 -10.74
CA MET A 139 2.51 -20.27 -9.63
C MET A 139 3.09 -21.23 -8.60
N ASN A 140 3.61 -22.38 -9.03
CA ASN A 140 4.15 -23.43 -8.17
C ASN A 140 5.44 -23.08 -7.40
N LYS A 141 6.04 -21.93 -7.69
CA LYS A 141 7.21 -21.39 -6.96
C LYS A 141 6.92 -20.02 -6.33
N ALA A 142 5.68 -19.57 -6.43
CA ALA A 142 5.28 -18.25 -5.96
C ALA A 142 5.32 -18.18 -4.43
N ILE A 143 5.78 -17.04 -3.93
CA ILE A 143 5.49 -16.56 -2.58
C ILE A 143 4.39 -15.51 -2.72
N VAL A 144 3.29 -15.70 -1.99
CA VAL A 144 2.15 -14.79 -2.03
C VAL A 144 1.99 -14.08 -0.69
N MET A 145 1.95 -12.76 -0.73
CA MET A 145 1.65 -11.93 0.44
C MET A 145 0.14 -11.91 0.68
N VAL A 146 -0.27 -11.95 1.96
CA VAL A 146 -1.69 -12.05 2.34
C VAL A 146 -2.05 -10.96 3.34
N GLY A 147 -3.01 -10.13 3.00
CA GLY A 147 -3.69 -9.25 3.94
C GLY A 147 -4.91 -9.94 4.57
N THR A 148 -5.24 -9.56 5.79
CA THR A 148 -6.32 -10.21 6.57
C THR A 148 -7.44 -9.27 6.98
N ALA A 149 -7.38 -7.99 6.63
CA ALA A 149 -8.36 -6.96 7.01
C ALA A 149 -8.88 -7.15 8.45
N PRO A 150 -8.03 -7.02 9.47
CA PRO A 150 -8.32 -7.51 10.83
C PRO A 150 -9.51 -6.81 11.49
N TYR A 151 -9.92 -5.67 10.97
CA TYR A 151 -11.09 -4.89 11.40
C TYR A 151 -12.41 -5.31 10.70
N THR A 152 -12.35 -6.22 9.69
CA THR A 152 -13.51 -6.65 8.89
C THR A 152 -13.73 -8.15 9.03
N ARG A 153 -14.16 -8.58 10.24
CA ARG A 153 -14.22 -10.01 10.65
C ARG A 153 -15.22 -10.86 9.89
N ASN A 154 -16.24 -10.28 9.28
CA ASN A 154 -17.16 -10.97 8.38
C ASN A 154 -16.48 -11.54 7.13
N LEU A 155 -15.28 -11.06 6.76
CA LEU A 155 -14.49 -11.59 5.65
C LEU A 155 -13.51 -12.70 6.06
N THR A 156 -13.47 -13.08 7.35
CA THR A 156 -12.51 -14.06 7.88
C THR A 156 -12.53 -15.37 7.11
N ASP A 157 -13.72 -15.99 6.97
CA ASP A 157 -13.86 -17.29 6.30
C ASP A 157 -13.43 -17.22 4.83
N GLY A 158 -13.85 -16.18 4.09
CA GLY A 158 -13.43 -15.95 2.72
C GLY A 158 -11.91 -15.75 2.60
N THR A 159 -11.34 -14.89 3.43
CA THR A 159 -9.88 -14.63 3.44
C THR A 159 -9.07 -15.92 3.63
N PHE A 160 -9.42 -16.71 4.66
CA PHE A 160 -8.66 -17.93 4.96
C PHE A 160 -8.94 -19.06 3.97
N LYS A 161 -10.12 -19.11 3.36
CA LYS A 161 -10.43 -20.06 2.29
C LYS A 161 -9.60 -19.79 1.04
N VAL A 162 -9.51 -18.52 0.62
CA VAL A 162 -8.65 -18.10 -0.48
C VAL A 162 -7.18 -18.33 -0.14
N ALA A 163 -6.72 -17.91 1.04
CA ALA A 163 -5.34 -18.12 1.48
C ALA A 163 -4.94 -19.60 1.49
N LYS A 164 -5.83 -20.49 1.97
CA LYS A 164 -5.61 -21.94 1.94
C LYS A 164 -5.45 -22.44 0.50
N SER A 165 -6.36 -22.05 -0.39
CA SER A 165 -6.32 -22.47 -1.79
C SER A 165 -5.03 -21.99 -2.49
N ILE A 166 -4.62 -20.74 -2.25
CA ILE A 166 -3.35 -20.21 -2.78
C ILE A 166 -2.17 -21.00 -2.23
N TYR A 167 -2.13 -21.28 -0.92
CA TYR A 167 -1.07 -22.04 -0.29
C TYR A 167 -0.91 -23.45 -0.88
N GLU A 168 -2.01 -24.12 -1.23
CA GLU A 168 -2.00 -25.47 -1.82
C GLU A 168 -1.42 -25.49 -3.26
N HIS A 169 -1.40 -24.33 -3.96
CA HIS A 169 -0.94 -24.22 -5.35
C HIS A 169 0.38 -23.44 -5.51
N THR A 170 0.90 -22.87 -4.44
CA THR A 170 2.11 -22.03 -4.45
C THR A 170 3.22 -22.61 -3.58
N SER A 171 4.36 -21.96 -3.54
CA SER A 171 5.47 -22.37 -2.66
C SER A 171 5.19 -22.06 -1.20
N ASP A 172 4.64 -20.86 -0.93
CA ASP A 172 4.31 -20.44 0.45
C ASP A 172 3.52 -19.12 0.45
N ILE A 173 2.94 -18.78 1.60
CA ILE A 173 2.30 -17.51 1.86
C ILE A 173 3.03 -16.72 2.97
N ARG A 174 2.91 -15.41 2.96
CA ARG A 174 3.45 -14.51 4.00
C ARG A 174 2.38 -13.50 4.40
N ARG A 175 2.35 -13.11 5.66
CA ARG A 175 1.52 -12.03 6.19
C ARG A 175 2.39 -11.03 6.92
N SER A 176 2.60 -9.83 6.35
CA SER A 176 3.40 -8.78 6.97
C SER A 176 2.59 -7.90 7.95
N GLY A 177 1.38 -7.53 7.58
CA GLY A 177 0.52 -6.59 8.31
C GLY A 177 0.67 -5.14 7.86
N SER A 178 1.21 -4.92 6.65
CA SER A 178 1.37 -3.65 5.97
C SER A 178 1.11 -3.87 4.48
N ALA A 179 0.04 -3.27 3.95
CA ALA A 179 -0.33 -3.43 2.55
C ALA A 179 0.73 -2.81 1.63
N CYS A 180 1.26 -1.65 2.00
CA CYS A 180 2.33 -0.98 1.26
C CYS A 180 3.60 -1.83 1.18
N TYR A 181 4.00 -2.47 2.30
CA TYR A 181 5.13 -3.40 2.29
C TYR A 181 4.87 -4.57 1.35
N ASP A 182 3.69 -5.19 1.42
CA ASP A 182 3.34 -6.35 0.60
C ASP A 182 3.35 -5.99 -0.89
N LEU A 183 2.83 -4.81 -1.26
CA LEU A 183 2.86 -4.30 -2.63
C LEU A 183 4.29 -4.04 -3.14
N VAL A 184 5.19 -3.47 -2.32
CA VAL A 184 6.59 -3.27 -2.76
C VAL A 184 7.39 -4.57 -2.81
N GLN A 185 7.01 -5.64 -2.05
CA GLN A 185 7.59 -6.96 -2.27
C GLN A 185 7.24 -7.50 -3.66
N VAL A 186 6.00 -7.29 -4.14
CA VAL A 186 5.61 -7.65 -5.51
C VAL A 186 6.36 -6.81 -6.54
N ALA A 187 6.38 -5.49 -6.37
CA ALA A 187 7.04 -4.57 -7.31
C ALA A 187 8.55 -4.83 -7.47
N THR A 188 9.21 -5.32 -6.40
CA THR A 188 10.64 -5.65 -6.40
C THR A 188 10.94 -7.09 -6.79
N GLY A 189 9.92 -7.88 -7.15
CA GLY A 189 10.07 -9.29 -7.53
C GLY A 189 10.47 -10.23 -6.38
N ARG A 190 10.29 -9.81 -5.12
CA ARG A 190 10.56 -10.63 -3.92
C ARG A 190 9.37 -11.48 -3.52
N ALA A 191 8.18 -11.11 -3.98
CA ALA A 191 6.96 -11.93 -3.95
C ALA A 191 6.32 -11.91 -5.34
N GLU A 192 5.58 -12.95 -5.69
CA GLU A 192 4.88 -13.04 -6.96
C GLU A 192 3.52 -12.37 -6.93
N ALA A 193 2.88 -12.31 -5.76
CA ALA A 193 1.58 -11.66 -5.60
C ALA A 193 1.32 -11.16 -4.18
N TYR A 194 0.31 -10.30 -4.07
CA TYR A 194 -0.34 -9.88 -2.84
C TYR A 194 -1.84 -9.84 -3.05
N PHE A 195 -2.63 -10.29 -2.08
CA PHE A 195 -4.07 -10.11 -2.06
C PHE A 195 -4.60 -9.71 -0.69
N GLU A 196 -5.67 -8.92 -0.70
CA GLU A 196 -6.48 -8.60 0.47
C GLU A 196 -7.93 -8.33 0.06
N LEU A 197 -8.90 -8.86 0.83
CA LEU A 197 -10.33 -8.73 0.51
C LEU A 197 -10.92 -7.37 0.85
N PHE A 198 -10.20 -6.56 1.63
CA PHE A 198 -10.66 -5.23 2.02
C PHE A 198 -9.47 -4.35 2.38
N VAL A 199 -9.24 -3.32 1.58
CA VAL A 199 -8.20 -2.30 1.74
C VAL A 199 -8.79 -0.91 1.53
N HIS A 200 -8.28 0.08 2.22
CA HIS A 200 -8.59 1.47 1.93
C HIS A 200 -7.72 2.03 0.79
N SER A 201 -8.23 3.07 0.15
CA SER A 201 -7.52 3.69 -1.00
C SER A 201 -6.12 4.20 -0.64
N TRP A 202 -5.90 4.70 0.57
CA TRP A 202 -4.58 5.16 1.03
C TRP A 202 -3.58 4.03 1.26
N ASP A 203 -4.05 2.82 1.62
CA ASP A 203 -3.21 1.63 1.83
C ASP A 203 -2.58 1.14 0.51
N TYR A 204 -3.25 1.33 -0.65
CA TYR A 204 -2.81 0.71 -1.89
C TYR A 204 -2.51 1.67 -3.04
N ALA A 205 -2.96 2.93 -3.02
CA ALA A 205 -2.84 3.83 -4.18
C ALA A 205 -1.39 4.01 -4.66
N ALA A 206 -0.46 4.24 -3.75
CA ALA A 206 0.95 4.36 -4.12
C ALA A 206 1.52 3.04 -4.62
N GLY A 207 1.25 1.95 -3.91
CA GLY A 207 1.69 0.61 -4.27
C GLY A 207 1.13 0.14 -5.62
N LEU A 208 -0.12 0.48 -5.94
CA LEU A 208 -0.75 0.21 -7.23
C LEU A 208 0.11 0.76 -8.38
N LEU A 209 0.45 2.04 -8.35
CA LEU A 209 1.27 2.64 -9.41
C LEU A 209 2.67 2.01 -9.44
N ILE A 210 3.30 1.81 -8.28
CA ILE A 210 4.64 1.22 -8.21
C ILE A 210 4.65 -0.20 -8.81
N VAL A 211 3.65 -1.04 -8.51
CA VAL A 211 3.54 -2.39 -9.09
C VAL A 211 3.30 -2.32 -10.60
N GLN A 212 2.40 -1.46 -11.07
CA GLN A 212 2.14 -1.30 -12.51
C GLN A 212 3.36 -0.83 -13.27
N GLU A 213 4.07 0.17 -12.77
CA GLU A 213 5.27 0.72 -13.38
C GLU A 213 6.47 -0.24 -13.29
N ALA A 214 6.45 -1.20 -12.37
CA ALA A 214 7.39 -2.32 -12.30
C ALA A 214 7.04 -3.47 -13.27
N GLY A 215 5.96 -3.35 -14.08
CA GLY A 215 5.50 -4.35 -15.04
C GLY A 215 4.55 -5.40 -14.47
N GLY A 216 3.98 -5.16 -13.28
CA GLY A 216 2.96 -6.01 -12.67
C GLY A 216 1.53 -5.64 -13.08
N VAL A 217 0.58 -6.42 -12.59
CA VAL A 217 -0.85 -6.24 -12.80
C VAL A 217 -1.53 -6.03 -11.46
N VAL A 218 -2.46 -5.06 -11.39
CA VAL A 218 -3.28 -4.81 -10.20
C VAL A 218 -4.74 -4.75 -10.58
N SER A 219 -5.57 -5.55 -9.91
CA SER A 219 -7.02 -5.59 -10.06
C SER A 219 -7.71 -5.73 -8.70
N ASP A 220 -9.04 -5.67 -8.68
CA ASP A 220 -9.81 -6.25 -7.58
C ASP A 220 -9.82 -7.79 -7.69
N MET A 221 -10.49 -8.45 -6.76
CA MET A 221 -10.57 -9.92 -6.70
C MET A 221 -11.43 -10.53 -7.81
N GLU A 222 -12.18 -9.71 -8.55
CA GLU A 222 -12.98 -10.12 -9.74
C GLU A 222 -12.19 -9.87 -11.04
N GLY A 223 -10.95 -9.41 -10.96
CA GLY A 223 -10.12 -9.11 -12.13
C GLY A 223 -10.38 -7.75 -12.77
N LYS A 224 -11.22 -6.90 -12.18
CA LYS A 224 -11.48 -5.56 -12.69
C LYS A 224 -10.31 -4.63 -12.33
N SER A 225 -9.82 -3.90 -13.31
CA SER A 225 -8.74 -2.93 -13.12
C SER A 225 -9.09 -1.85 -12.09
N LEU A 226 -8.13 -1.51 -11.23
CA LEU A 226 -8.22 -0.42 -10.24
C LEU A 226 -7.63 0.89 -10.77
N ASN A 227 -7.55 1.09 -12.08
CA ASN A 227 -6.98 2.30 -12.69
C ASN A 227 -7.80 3.58 -12.44
N GLU A 228 -9.06 3.45 -12.07
CA GLU A 228 -9.90 4.57 -11.65
C GLU A 228 -9.94 4.65 -10.13
N MET A 229 -9.02 5.45 -9.57
CA MET A 229 -8.91 5.66 -8.12
C MET A 229 -10.11 6.42 -7.57
N LYS A 230 -10.74 5.84 -6.56
CA LYS A 230 -11.78 6.49 -5.76
C LYS A 230 -11.41 6.36 -4.28
N VAL A 231 -11.60 7.44 -3.53
CA VAL A 231 -11.43 7.36 -2.07
C VAL A 231 -12.52 6.45 -1.52
N GLY A 232 -12.11 5.40 -0.81
CA GLY A 232 -13.01 4.38 -0.30
C GLY A 232 -12.29 3.06 -0.05
N THR A 233 -13.03 1.98 -0.18
CA THR A 233 -12.52 0.62 0.06
C THR A 233 -12.76 -0.28 -1.14
N THR A 234 -11.89 -1.26 -1.33
CA THR A 234 -11.99 -2.29 -2.36
C THR A 234 -11.30 -3.57 -1.91
N SER A 235 -11.38 -4.63 -2.68
CA SER A 235 -10.45 -5.75 -2.63
C SER A 235 -9.27 -5.49 -3.56
N ILE A 236 -8.14 -6.16 -3.34
CA ILE A 236 -6.95 -6.01 -4.18
C ILE A 236 -6.28 -7.35 -4.46
N LEU A 237 -5.86 -7.54 -5.71
CA LEU A 237 -4.92 -8.55 -6.16
C LEU A 237 -3.84 -7.86 -6.99
N ALA A 238 -2.62 -7.86 -6.49
CA ALA A 238 -1.43 -7.39 -7.21
C ALA A 238 -0.52 -8.58 -7.49
N SER A 239 0.03 -8.69 -8.70
CA SER A 239 0.92 -9.81 -9.02
C SER A 239 1.84 -9.51 -10.20
N ASN A 240 2.80 -10.39 -10.43
CA ASN A 240 3.50 -10.43 -11.70
C ASN A 240 2.52 -10.85 -12.81
N HIS A 241 2.86 -10.51 -14.05
CA HIS A 241 1.99 -10.76 -15.21
C HIS A 241 1.68 -12.24 -15.46
N ASN A 242 2.61 -13.13 -15.08
CA ASN A 242 2.53 -14.54 -15.45
C ASN A 242 1.47 -15.34 -14.69
N ILE A 243 1.16 -14.96 -13.43
CA ILE A 243 0.29 -15.74 -12.56
C ILE A 243 -1.05 -15.04 -12.23
N HIS A 244 -1.23 -13.79 -12.70
CA HIS A 244 -2.41 -12.99 -12.33
C HIS A 244 -3.72 -13.69 -12.69
N HIS A 245 -3.84 -14.18 -13.91
CA HIS A 245 -5.05 -14.87 -14.37
C HIS A 245 -5.32 -16.18 -13.63
N GLU A 246 -4.27 -16.98 -13.36
CA GLU A 246 -4.41 -18.22 -12.56
C GLU A 246 -4.89 -17.90 -11.14
N LEU A 247 -4.39 -16.83 -10.53
CA LEU A 247 -4.83 -16.39 -9.20
C LEU A 247 -6.30 -15.98 -9.19
N ILE A 248 -6.77 -15.22 -10.19
CA ILE A 248 -8.20 -14.84 -10.30
C ILE A 248 -9.07 -16.09 -10.38
N GLN A 249 -8.74 -17.06 -11.25
CA GLN A 249 -9.51 -18.30 -11.36
C GLN A 249 -9.55 -19.10 -10.06
N LEU A 250 -8.42 -19.13 -9.33
CA LEU A 250 -8.33 -19.81 -8.05
C LEU A 250 -9.16 -19.11 -6.96
N ILE A 251 -9.21 -17.79 -6.98
CA ILE A 251 -10.00 -16.96 -6.05
C ILE A 251 -11.49 -17.16 -6.33
N GLU A 252 -11.93 -17.00 -7.58
CA GLU A 252 -13.33 -17.18 -8.00
C GLU A 252 -13.92 -18.55 -7.61
N ALA A 253 -13.08 -19.60 -7.68
CA ALA A 253 -13.48 -20.95 -7.27
C ALA A 253 -13.69 -21.12 -5.76
N ASN A 254 -13.25 -20.13 -4.94
CA ASN A 254 -13.17 -20.24 -3.48
C ASN A 254 -13.89 -19.12 -2.70
N VAL A 255 -14.41 -18.10 -3.38
CA VAL A 255 -15.20 -17.01 -2.77
C VAL A 255 -16.75 -17.23 -2.92
#